data_203ce66ba7c15c9ea947e99b9f33aaad
#
_entry.id   203ce66ba7c15c9ea947e99b9f33aaad
#
_cell.length_a   1.000
_cell.length_b   1.000
_cell.length_c   1.000
_cell.angle_alpha   90.00
_cell.angle_beta   90.00
_cell.angle_gamma   90.00
#
_symmetry.space_group_name_H-M   'P 1'
#
loop_
_entity.id
_entity.type
_entity.pdbx_description
1 polymer ?
#
loop_
_entity_poly.entity_id
_entity_poly.type
_entity_poly.pdbx_seq_one_letter_code
_entity_poly.pdbx_strand_id
1 'polypeptide(L)'
;MRQRLLSLDMLRGLSIFGMVFSAIIPSGVLPPWMYHIQNPPPTHNLDMAQAGITWVDMVFPIFIFCMGVAIPLSGRVKIAAGKSAKEYFKELFTRFFMLWGFAYLCVLLNMSSCGGALAQLLTLAGFCALFPLYLQSSKGRTIKWPLRAAGILLCLLLIFIGERLYGFNISLGRRSIIIFLLAFLYLFGGAIWYLTRERLNLRALIFALLLLFTLVTQYLELPATTYANPNIRWWFNMEEFYFLLLLLPATYVGDLLSSSKAPAEAHAEAHAEVPVQAPIQAPAETAAQTKGGKGALRVLLEGALSLIILLFCTWTLYFLYKIYRPDFNAALSRESLISLNLLINCALLPLMGIGTARLWPRFKGVFAIAALFLLWGLLMDPLDNGIKKVPCTISYCFVSFGISALLLIALNFVAQIKANPLQRIFAGAGTNPLMSYVAYYILLLPILKLTGTMTWLQGITASPLAGVARAALLVLISMWIVSLFSQKRIFWRA
;
A
#
# COMPACT_ATOMS: atom_id res chain seq x y z
N MET A 1 -9.83 -20.92 -13.64
CA MET A 1 -9.99 -19.48 -13.31
C MET A 1 -9.18 -19.11 -12.09
N ARG A 2 -8.28 -18.17 -12.20
CA ARG A 2 -7.40 -17.74 -11.11
C ARG A 2 -8.23 -16.98 -10.08
N GLN A 3 -8.55 -17.58 -8.94
CA GLN A 3 -9.17 -16.83 -7.81
C GLN A 3 -8.17 -15.78 -7.31
N ARG A 4 -8.40 -14.53 -7.67
CA ARG A 4 -7.70 -13.39 -7.07
C ARG A 4 -8.02 -13.34 -5.58
N LEU A 5 -7.04 -12.98 -4.77
CA LEU A 5 -7.28 -12.75 -3.36
C LEU A 5 -7.94 -11.37 -3.22
N LEU A 6 -9.28 -11.35 -3.21
CA LEU A 6 -10.07 -10.11 -3.19
C LEU A 6 -9.75 -9.24 -1.97
N SER A 7 -9.51 -9.86 -0.81
CA SER A 7 -9.09 -9.17 0.41
C SER A 7 -7.78 -8.39 0.23
N LEU A 8 -6.81 -8.91 -0.55
CA LEU A 8 -5.56 -8.24 -0.83
C LEU A 8 -5.76 -7.02 -1.75
N ASP A 9 -6.61 -7.17 -2.78
CA ASP A 9 -6.93 -6.05 -3.67
C ASP A 9 -7.71 -4.95 -2.92
N MET A 10 -8.63 -5.33 -2.03
CA MET A 10 -9.35 -4.38 -1.16
C MET A 10 -8.39 -3.67 -0.19
N LEU A 11 -7.49 -4.40 0.46
CA LEU A 11 -6.52 -3.82 1.39
C LEU A 11 -5.59 -2.82 0.68
N ARG A 12 -5.15 -3.15 -0.55
CA ARG A 12 -4.37 -2.24 -1.38
C ARG A 12 -5.17 -1.00 -1.76
N GLY A 13 -6.43 -1.14 -2.15
CA GLY A 13 -7.33 -0.03 -2.43
C GLY A 13 -7.55 0.85 -1.20
N LEU A 14 -7.75 0.26 -0.03
CA LEU A 14 -7.88 0.99 1.23
C LEU A 14 -6.63 1.80 1.56
N SER A 15 -5.43 1.23 1.35
CA SER A 15 -4.19 1.97 1.57
C SER A 15 -4.03 3.15 0.61
N ILE A 16 -4.39 2.99 -0.68
CA ILE A 16 -4.38 4.10 -1.65
C ILE A 16 -5.39 5.17 -1.25
N PHE A 17 -6.61 4.76 -0.83
CA PHE A 17 -7.59 5.70 -0.29
C PHE A 17 -6.98 6.51 0.84
N GLY A 18 -6.39 5.85 1.82
CA GLY A 18 -5.75 6.51 2.96
C GLY A 18 -4.62 7.45 2.56
N MET A 19 -3.75 7.06 1.61
CA MET A 19 -2.66 7.90 1.11
C MET A 19 -3.16 9.20 0.45
N VAL A 20 -4.17 9.10 -0.42
CA VAL A 20 -4.73 10.29 -1.09
C VAL A 20 -5.56 11.12 -0.12
N PHE A 21 -6.37 10.47 0.72
CA PHE A 21 -7.22 11.13 1.70
C PHE A 21 -6.40 11.96 2.70
N SER A 22 -5.35 11.38 3.28
CA SER A 22 -4.48 12.07 4.24
C SER A 22 -3.79 13.30 3.65
N ALA A 23 -3.57 13.33 2.35
CA ALA A 23 -2.91 14.43 1.66
C ALA A 23 -3.85 15.59 1.28
N ILE A 24 -5.19 15.40 1.36
CA ILE A 24 -6.17 16.41 0.92
C ILE A 24 -7.16 16.83 2.01
N ILE A 25 -7.07 16.27 3.22
CA ILE A 25 -7.82 16.75 4.38
C ILE A 25 -7.41 18.19 4.75
N PRO A 26 -8.27 18.96 5.42
CA PRO A 26 -7.93 20.32 5.88
C PRO A 26 -6.66 20.33 6.71
N SER A 27 -5.71 21.22 6.39
CA SER A 27 -4.42 21.31 7.07
C SER A 27 -4.52 22.19 8.32
N GLY A 28 -3.84 21.80 9.41
CA GLY A 28 -3.62 22.60 10.60
C GLY A 28 -4.82 22.77 11.55
N VAL A 29 -6.02 22.26 11.18
CA VAL A 29 -7.27 22.52 11.91
C VAL A 29 -7.93 21.28 12.51
N LEU A 30 -7.42 20.08 12.18
CA LEU A 30 -7.93 18.82 12.69
C LEU A 30 -7.09 18.33 13.88
N PRO A 31 -7.63 17.40 14.69
CA PRO A 31 -6.86 16.77 15.77
C PRO A 31 -5.56 16.11 15.27
N PRO A 32 -4.47 16.09 16.07
CA PRO A 32 -3.16 15.55 15.65
C PRO A 32 -3.17 14.12 15.12
N TRP A 33 -4.07 13.26 15.60
CA TRP A 33 -4.19 11.89 15.11
C TRP A 33 -4.66 11.76 13.66
N MET A 34 -5.15 12.85 13.06
CA MET A 34 -5.53 12.92 11.64
C MET A 34 -4.35 13.15 10.70
N TYR A 35 -3.16 13.42 11.23
CA TYR A 35 -1.95 13.71 10.47
C TYR A 35 -0.82 12.72 10.79
N HIS A 36 0.28 12.82 10.08
CA HIS A 36 1.51 12.13 10.47
C HIS A 36 1.94 12.54 11.87
N ILE A 37 2.31 11.58 12.71
CA ILE A 37 2.71 11.87 14.10
C ILE A 37 3.91 12.82 14.16
N GLN A 38 4.87 12.69 13.23
CA GLN A 38 6.07 13.50 13.13
C GLN A 38 5.87 14.84 12.42
N ASN A 39 4.65 15.12 11.92
CA ASN A 39 4.28 16.39 11.31
C ASN A 39 3.04 16.95 12.01
N PRO A 40 3.14 17.33 13.31
CA PRO A 40 1.98 17.74 14.09
C PRO A 40 1.43 19.09 13.59
N PRO A 41 0.10 19.30 13.71
CA PRO A 41 -0.48 20.61 13.45
C PRO A 41 -0.05 21.62 14.54
N PRO A 42 -0.09 22.93 14.29
CA PRO A 42 -0.58 23.56 13.05
C PRO A 42 0.48 23.70 11.95
N THR A 43 1.76 23.59 12.27
CA THR A 43 2.88 23.94 11.36
C THR A 43 3.22 22.84 10.36
N HIS A 44 2.93 21.56 10.70
CA HIS A 44 3.35 20.38 9.94
C HIS A 44 4.86 20.29 9.67
N ASN A 45 5.67 20.93 10.51
CA ASN A 45 7.12 20.77 10.47
C ASN A 45 7.51 19.37 10.92
N LEU A 46 8.53 18.81 10.27
CA LEU A 46 9.03 17.48 10.63
C LEU A 46 9.74 17.55 11.99
N ASP A 47 9.23 16.82 12.97
CA ASP A 47 9.86 16.56 14.25
C ASP A 47 10.33 15.10 14.32
N MET A 48 11.63 14.88 14.10
CA MET A 48 12.24 13.54 14.13
C MET A 48 12.33 12.95 15.54
N ALA A 49 12.20 13.78 16.58
CA ALA A 49 12.21 13.31 17.97
C ALA A 49 10.85 12.70 18.38
N GLN A 50 9.75 13.18 17.74
CA GLN A 50 8.42 12.71 18.06
C GLN A 50 8.24 11.23 17.69
N ALA A 51 8.03 10.39 18.69
CA ALA A 51 7.69 8.98 18.52
C ALA A 51 6.16 8.77 18.50
N GLY A 52 5.75 7.56 18.15
CA GLY A 52 4.36 7.14 18.03
C GLY A 52 3.98 6.78 16.59
N ILE A 53 2.71 6.45 16.40
CA ILE A 53 2.17 6.09 15.09
C ILE A 53 0.70 6.49 14.98
N THR A 54 0.30 7.03 13.85
CA THR A 54 -1.10 7.30 13.51
C THR A 54 -1.56 6.38 12.37
N TRP A 55 -2.84 6.41 12.04
CA TRP A 55 -3.36 5.71 10.87
C TRP A 55 -2.72 6.20 9.55
N VAL A 56 -2.34 7.49 9.50
CA VAL A 56 -1.68 8.10 8.33
C VAL A 56 -0.30 7.50 8.10
N ASP A 57 0.40 7.16 9.18
CA ASP A 57 1.72 6.52 9.09
C ASP A 57 1.63 5.06 8.62
N MET A 58 0.45 4.42 8.78
CA MET A 58 0.21 3.03 8.39
C MET A 58 -0.09 2.83 6.90
N VAL A 59 -0.60 3.86 6.20
CA VAL A 59 -1.11 3.67 4.83
C VAL A 59 -0.05 3.21 3.83
N PHE A 60 1.17 3.73 3.93
CA PHE A 60 2.28 3.32 3.09
C PHE A 60 2.83 1.93 3.42
N PRO A 61 3.10 1.56 4.67
CA PRO A 61 3.43 0.19 5.06
C PRO A 61 2.42 -0.86 4.60
N ILE A 62 1.12 -0.59 4.73
CA ILE A 62 0.07 -1.50 4.22
C ILE A 62 0.23 -1.74 2.71
N PHE A 63 0.57 -0.70 1.94
CA PHE A 63 0.80 -0.85 0.51
C PHE A 63 2.04 -1.70 0.20
N ILE A 64 3.15 -1.49 0.94
CA ILE A 64 4.38 -2.31 0.83
C ILE A 64 4.07 -3.77 1.18
N PHE A 65 3.34 -4.02 2.26
CA PHE A 65 2.87 -5.35 2.62
C PHE A 65 2.09 -6.02 1.48
N CYS A 66 1.12 -5.31 0.90
CA CYS A 66 0.34 -5.81 -0.24
C CYS A 66 1.23 -6.11 -1.46
N MET A 67 2.26 -5.32 -1.71
CA MET A 67 3.24 -5.56 -2.77
C MET A 67 4.06 -6.81 -2.46
N GLY A 68 4.56 -6.97 -1.23
CA GLY A 68 5.32 -8.13 -0.79
C GLY A 68 4.53 -9.44 -0.95
N VAL A 69 3.27 -9.46 -0.51
CA VAL A 69 2.37 -10.62 -0.70
C VAL A 69 2.12 -10.92 -2.19
N ALA A 70 2.02 -9.90 -3.03
CA ALA A 70 1.74 -10.07 -4.47
C ALA A 70 2.93 -10.62 -5.27
N ILE A 71 4.18 -10.42 -4.83
CA ILE A 71 5.39 -10.92 -5.51
C ILE A 71 5.35 -12.44 -5.68
N PRO A 72 5.22 -13.26 -4.62
CA PRO A 72 5.13 -14.72 -4.77
C PRO A 72 3.88 -15.16 -5.53
N LEU A 73 2.72 -14.58 -5.21
CA LEU A 73 1.46 -14.93 -5.87
C LEU A 73 1.53 -14.78 -7.39
N SER A 74 2.23 -13.73 -7.89
CA SER A 74 2.43 -13.53 -9.31
C SER A 74 3.61 -14.33 -9.88
N GLY A 75 4.70 -14.41 -9.11
CA GLY A 75 5.95 -15.06 -9.52
C GLY A 75 5.81 -16.56 -9.72
N ARG A 76 5.17 -17.28 -8.76
CA ARG A 76 4.94 -18.72 -8.86
C ARG A 76 4.13 -19.10 -10.10
N VAL A 77 3.13 -18.30 -10.45
CA VAL A 77 2.33 -18.53 -11.68
C VAL A 77 3.18 -18.37 -12.94
N LYS A 78 4.06 -17.37 -12.98
CA LYS A 78 4.96 -17.15 -14.12
C LYS A 78 5.96 -18.31 -14.27
N ILE A 79 6.50 -18.78 -13.15
CA ILE A 79 7.44 -19.92 -13.13
C ILE A 79 6.72 -21.21 -13.56
N ALA A 80 5.51 -21.46 -13.03
CA ALA A 80 4.69 -22.59 -13.43
C ALA A 80 4.29 -22.55 -14.92
N ALA A 81 4.19 -21.36 -15.51
CA ALA A 81 4.00 -21.16 -16.95
C ALA A 81 5.29 -21.30 -17.78
N GLY A 82 6.39 -21.79 -17.20
CA GLY A 82 7.65 -22.07 -17.89
C GLY A 82 8.55 -20.86 -18.13
N LYS A 83 8.30 -19.70 -17.51
CA LYS A 83 9.20 -18.54 -17.68
C LYS A 83 10.59 -18.82 -17.12
N SER A 84 11.60 -18.54 -17.95
CA SER A 84 13.02 -18.66 -17.59
C SER A 84 13.44 -17.57 -16.59
N ALA A 85 14.57 -17.78 -15.91
CA ALA A 85 15.17 -16.78 -15.02
C ALA A 85 15.45 -15.46 -15.76
N LYS A 86 15.99 -15.52 -16.96
CA LYS A 86 16.29 -14.35 -17.80
C LYS A 86 15.04 -13.52 -18.09
N GLU A 87 13.92 -14.17 -18.41
CA GLU A 87 12.64 -13.50 -18.66
C GLU A 87 12.07 -12.88 -17.39
N TYR A 88 12.19 -13.57 -16.24
CA TYR A 88 11.75 -13.04 -14.96
C TYR A 88 12.52 -11.77 -14.59
N PHE A 89 13.85 -11.78 -14.66
CA PHE A 89 14.67 -10.60 -14.36
C PHE A 89 14.47 -9.49 -15.38
N LYS A 90 14.30 -9.79 -16.66
CA LYS A 90 13.94 -8.79 -17.68
C LYS A 90 12.64 -8.07 -17.31
N GLU A 91 11.60 -8.79 -16.91
CA GLU A 91 10.33 -8.19 -16.46
C GLU A 91 10.52 -7.38 -15.17
N LEU A 92 11.33 -7.89 -14.23
CA LEU A 92 11.63 -7.22 -12.97
C LEU A 92 12.28 -5.85 -13.21
N PHE A 93 13.33 -5.80 -14.04
CA PHE A 93 14.01 -4.56 -14.42
C PHE A 93 13.09 -3.62 -15.23
N THR A 94 12.35 -4.17 -16.20
CA THR A 94 11.39 -3.37 -16.96
C THR A 94 10.40 -2.68 -16.03
N ARG A 95 9.87 -3.41 -15.06
CA ARG A 95 8.92 -2.87 -14.10
C ARG A 95 9.54 -1.86 -13.15
N PHE A 96 10.79 -2.07 -12.75
CA PHE A 96 11.56 -1.11 -11.97
C PHE A 96 11.67 0.24 -12.73
N PHE A 97 12.16 0.23 -13.97
CA PHE A 97 12.32 1.45 -14.75
C PHE A 97 10.99 2.13 -15.09
N MET A 98 9.94 1.36 -15.30
CA MET A 98 8.60 1.91 -15.51
C MET A 98 8.07 2.61 -14.26
N LEU A 99 8.22 2.02 -13.07
CA LEU A 99 7.85 2.64 -11.80
C LEU A 99 8.71 3.86 -11.50
N TRP A 100 10.01 3.74 -11.73
CA TRP A 100 10.97 4.82 -11.55
C TRP A 100 10.62 6.03 -12.43
N GLY A 101 10.36 5.81 -13.71
CA GLY A 101 9.87 6.84 -14.64
C GLY A 101 8.52 7.42 -14.21
N PHE A 102 7.59 6.58 -13.75
CA PHE A 102 6.29 7.05 -13.25
C PHE A 102 6.42 7.98 -12.04
N ALA A 103 7.39 7.72 -11.15
CA ALA A 103 7.66 8.57 -10.00
C ALA A 103 8.00 10.02 -10.36
N TYR A 104 8.64 10.23 -11.51
CA TYR A 104 8.91 11.56 -12.05
C TYR A 104 7.70 12.12 -12.82
N LEU A 105 7.16 11.33 -13.75
CA LEU A 105 6.09 11.78 -14.63
C LEU A 105 4.84 12.22 -13.87
N CYS A 106 4.43 11.49 -12.81
CA CYS A 106 3.24 11.84 -12.05
C CYS A 106 3.35 13.19 -11.30
N VAL A 107 4.58 13.65 -11.02
CA VAL A 107 4.83 14.94 -10.37
C VAL A 107 5.07 16.05 -11.40
N LEU A 108 5.86 15.78 -12.43
CA LEU A 108 6.21 16.77 -13.45
C LEU A 108 5.04 17.14 -14.37
N LEU A 109 4.11 16.21 -14.61
CA LEU A 109 2.89 16.45 -15.38
C LEU A 109 1.75 17.08 -14.55
N ASN A 110 1.91 17.20 -13.23
CA ASN A 110 0.90 17.78 -12.36
C ASN A 110 1.09 19.28 -12.19
N MET A 111 0.38 20.06 -13.00
CA MET A 111 0.32 21.51 -12.95
C MET A 111 -0.94 22.02 -12.24
N SER A 112 -1.70 21.12 -11.57
CA SER A 112 -2.98 21.47 -10.95
C SER A 112 -2.89 22.51 -9.82
N SER A 113 -1.71 22.70 -9.22
CA SER A 113 -1.43 23.75 -8.24
C SER A 113 -1.23 25.14 -8.87
N CYS A 114 -0.93 25.21 -10.18
CA CYS A 114 -0.79 26.45 -10.89
C CYS A 114 -2.16 27.05 -11.21
N GLY A 115 -2.23 28.36 -11.25
CA GLY A 115 -3.45 29.09 -11.58
C GLY A 115 -3.82 28.99 -13.06
N GLY A 116 -5.09 29.27 -13.35
CA GLY A 116 -5.60 29.39 -14.72
C GLY A 116 -6.07 28.07 -15.35
N ALA A 117 -6.91 28.19 -16.36
CA ALA A 117 -7.50 27.06 -17.07
C ALA A 117 -6.46 26.25 -17.85
N LEU A 118 -5.45 26.92 -18.42
CA LEU A 118 -4.41 26.27 -19.22
C LEU A 118 -3.62 25.24 -18.40
N ALA A 119 -3.28 25.55 -17.14
CA ALA A 119 -2.59 24.62 -16.25
C ALA A 119 -3.40 23.32 -16.01
N GLN A 120 -4.71 23.48 -15.86
CA GLN A 120 -5.61 22.35 -15.67
C GLN A 120 -5.72 21.50 -16.94
N LEU A 121 -5.81 22.13 -18.12
CA LEU A 121 -5.84 21.44 -19.41
C LEU A 121 -4.53 20.69 -19.68
N LEU A 122 -3.38 21.31 -19.39
CA LEU A 122 -2.07 20.65 -19.53
C LEU A 122 -1.94 19.45 -18.59
N THR A 123 -2.47 19.55 -17.38
CA THR A 123 -2.50 18.43 -16.42
C THR A 123 -3.36 17.26 -16.94
N LEU A 124 -4.54 17.55 -17.52
CA LEU A 124 -5.39 16.54 -18.15
C LEU A 124 -4.72 15.92 -19.38
N ALA A 125 -4.06 16.72 -20.21
CA ALA A 125 -3.25 16.22 -21.33
C ALA A 125 -2.13 15.28 -20.81
N GLY A 126 -1.50 15.61 -19.68
CA GLY A 126 -0.54 14.75 -18.99
C GLY A 126 -1.13 13.40 -18.57
N PHE A 127 -2.36 13.39 -18.02
CA PHE A 127 -3.06 12.15 -17.71
C PHE A 127 -3.27 11.29 -18.98
N CYS A 128 -3.71 11.90 -20.08
CA CYS A 128 -3.87 11.21 -21.37
C CYS A 128 -2.53 10.68 -21.94
N ALA A 129 -1.44 11.45 -21.78
CA ALA A 129 -0.10 11.06 -22.25
C ALA A 129 0.46 9.82 -21.53
N LEU A 130 0.00 9.53 -20.30
CA LEU A 130 0.41 8.33 -19.55
C LEU A 130 -0.24 7.03 -20.08
N PHE A 131 -1.38 7.10 -20.80
CA PHE A 131 -2.03 5.90 -21.32
C PHE A 131 -1.14 5.08 -22.28
N PRO A 132 -0.52 5.64 -23.30
CA PRO A 132 0.35 4.88 -24.20
C PRO A 132 1.52 4.19 -23.48
N LEU A 133 1.96 4.77 -22.38
CA LEU A 133 3.11 4.25 -21.63
C LEU A 133 2.73 3.09 -20.70
N TYR A 134 1.63 3.24 -19.96
CA TYR A 134 1.27 2.35 -18.86
C TYR A 134 0.07 1.45 -19.15
N LEU A 135 -0.67 1.68 -20.25
CA LEU A 135 -1.82 0.87 -20.59
C LEU A 135 -1.40 -0.56 -20.93
N GLN A 136 -1.95 -1.51 -20.19
CA GLN A 136 -1.91 -2.92 -20.52
C GLN A 136 -3.30 -3.39 -20.94
N SER A 137 -3.47 -3.74 -22.22
CA SER A 137 -4.72 -4.33 -22.71
C SER A 137 -4.85 -5.77 -22.25
N SER A 138 -6.05 -6.15 -21.85
CA SER A 138 -6.40 -7.52 -21.46
C SER A 138 -6.35 -8.54 -22.63
N LYS A 139 -6.35 -8.06 -23.87
CA LYS A 139 -6.36 -8.89 -25.09
C LYS A 139 -4.95 -9.24 -25.59
N GLY A 140 -3.91 -9.10 -24.74
CA GLY A 140 -2.51 -9.41 -25.12
C GLY A 140 -1.93 -8.46 -26.19
N ARG A 141 -2.68 -7.46 -26.66
CA ARG A 141 -2.18 -6.45 -27.60
C ARG A 141 -1.22 -5.53 -26.87
N THR A 142 0.07 -5.77 -27.07
CA THR A 142 1.10 -4.79 -26.69
C THR A 142 0.89 -3.51 -27.49
N ILE A 143 0.89 -2.37 -26.81
CA ILE A 143 0.88 -1.07 -27.49
C ILE A 143 2.10 -1.04 -28.40
N LYS A 144 1.86 -0.74 -29.69
CA LYS A 144 2.94 -0.66 -30.69
C LYS A 144 3.96 0.39 -30.26
N TRP A 145 5.24 0.10 -30.48
CA TRP A 145 6.33 0.99 -30.11
C TRP A 145 6.16 2.45 -30.55
N PRO A 146 5.67 2.76 -31.79
CA PRO A 146 5.45 4.15 -32.18
C PRO A 146 4.50 4.92 -31.28
N LEU A 147 3.44 4.27 -30.77
CA LEU A 147 2.50 4.91 -29.85
C LEU A 147 3.12 5.18 -28.48
N ARG A 148 4.00 4.28 -28.01
CA ARG A 148 4.78 4.53 -26.77
C ARG A 148 5.75 5.70 -26.96
N ALA A 149 6.46 5.74 -28.08
CA ALA A 149 7.37 6.85 -28.41
C ALA A 149 6.60 8.18 -28.47
N ALA A 150 5.44 8.21 -29.11
CA ALA A 150 4.57 9.38 -29.14
C ALA A 150 4.13 9.81 -27.73
N GLY A 151 3.80 8.85 -26.84
CA GLY A 151 3.49 9.13 -25.44
C GLY A 151 4.67 9.74 -24.67
N ILE A 152 5.88 9.24 -24.88
CA ILE A 152 7.11 9.80 -24.27
C ILE A 152 7.33 11.24 -24.78
N LEU A 153 7.28 11.45 -26.09
CA LEU A 153 7.47 12.77 -26.70
C LEU A 153 6.42 13.77 -26.19
N LEU A 154 5.16 13.35 -26.06
CA LEU A 154 4.10 14.20 -25.51
C LEU A 154 4.36 14.53 -24.04
N CYS A 155 4.78 13.56 -23.21
CA CYS A 155 5.15 13.84 -21.81
C CYS A 155 6.31 14.87 -21.75
N LEU A 156 7.37 14.69 -22.53
CA LEU A 156 8.50 15.61 -22.57
C LEU A 156 8.08 17.02 -23.03
N LEU A 157 7.23 17.11 -24.05
CA LEU A 157 6.69 18.36 -24.55
C LEU A 157 5.86 19.08 -23.46
N LEU A 158 4.97 18.35 -22.76
CA LEU A 158 4.14 18.91 -21.70
C LEU A 158 5.01 19.40 -20.52
N ILE A 159 6.05 18.65 -20.15
CA ILE A 159 7.00 19.03 -19.09
C ILE A 159 7.75 20.31 -19.52
N PHE A 160 8.24 20.38 -20.76
CA PHE A 160 8.90 21.57 -21.30
C PHE A 160 7.98 22.80 -21.32
N ILE A 161 6.73 22.65 -21.76
CA ILE A 161 5.73 23.73 -21.74
C ILE A 161 5.46 24.16 -20.28
N GLY A 162 5.33 23.22 -19.34
CA GLY A 162 5.12 23.52 -17.91
C GLY A 162 6.29 24.26 -17.30
N GLU A 163 7.52 23.91 -17.63
CA GLU A 163 8.71 24.63 -17.21
C GLU A 163 8.70 26.07 -17.73
N ARG A 164 8.45 26.26 -19.01
CA ARG A 164 8.46 27.58 -19.67
C ARG A 164 7.36 28.51 -19.18
N LEU A 165 6.15 27.98 -18.97
CA LEU A 165 5.01 28.79 -18.58
C LEU A 165 4.89 29.04 -17.06
N TYR A 166 5.33 28.07 -16.25
CA TYR A 166 5.10 28.10 -14.80
C TYR A 166 6.38 28.05 -13.97
N GLY A 167 7.56 28.08 -14.60
CA GLY A 167 8.85 28.10 -13.90
C GLY A 167 9.13 26.81 -13.12
N PHE A 168 8.66 25.66 -13.57
CA PHE A 168 8.92 24.42 -12.90
C PHE A 168 10.40 24.07 -12.94
N ASN A 169 11.02 23.99 -11.79
CA ASN A 169 12.38 23.46 -11.70
C ASN A 169 12.37 21.96 -11.99
N ILE A 170 12.90 21.56 -13.16
CA ILE A 170 13.12 20.16 -13.52
C ILE A 170 14.38 19.70 -12.80
N SER A 171 14.20 19.07 -11.64
CA SER A 171 15.31 18.50 -10.88
C SER A 171 15.07 17.02 -10.57
N LEU A 172 16.14 16.26 -10.42
CA LEU A 172 16.10 14.86 -10.02
C LEU A 172 15.49 14.66 -8.60
N GLY A 173 15.45 15.72 -7.79
CA GLY A 173 14.76 15.73 -6.51
C GLY A 173 13.23 15.83 -6.60
N ARG A 174 12.69 16.30 -7.73
CA ARG A 174 11.25 16.52 -7.91
C ARG A 174 10.55 15.26 -8.39
N ARG A 175 10.30 14.34 -7.48
CA ARG A 175 9.68 13.04 -7.74
C ARG A 175 8.71 12.64 -6.64
N SER A 176 7.84 11.69 -6.93
CA SER A 176 7.06 11.00 -5.89
C SER A 176 7.96 10.05 -5.11
N ILE A 177 8.29 10.38 -3.85
CA ILE A 177 9.12 9.56 -2.98
C ILE A 177 8.49 8.18 -2.79
N ILE A 178 7.17 8.11 -2.60
CA ILE A 178 6.43 6.85 -2.40
C ILE A 178 6.62 5.89 -3.58
N ILE A 179 6.39 6.36 -4.80
CA ILE A 179 6.51 5.50 -6.01
C ILE A 179 7.97 5.14 -6.26
N PHE A 180 8.89 6.06 -5.99
CA PHE A 180 10.32 5.84 -6.12
C PHE A 180 10.81 4.72 -5.18
N LEU A 181 10.44 4.78 -3.89
CA LEU A 181 10.70 3.73 -2.91
C LEU A 181 10.10 2.38 -3.35
N LEU A 182 8.87 2.39 -3.84
CA LEU A 182 8.22 1.16 -4.32
C LEU A 182 8.95 0.53 -5.51
N ALA A 183 9.58 1.32 -6.39
CA ALA A 183 10.37 0.80 -7.49
C ALA A 183 11.57 -0.02 -6.98
N PHE A 184 12.35 0.53 -6.05
CA PHE A 184 13.49 -0.16 -5.43
C PHE A 184 13.07 -1.36 -4.61
N LEU A 185 12.05 -1.22 -3.77
CA LEU A 185 11.53 -2.33 -2.96
C LEU A 185 11.03 -3.48 -3.83
N TYR A 186 10.38 -3.18 -4.96
CA TYR A 186 9.96 -4.20 -5.92
C TYR A 186 11.15 -4.91 -6.56
N LEU A 187 12.19 -4.15 -6.95
CA LEU A 187 13.40 -4.70 -7.54
C LEU A 187 14.12 -5.64 -6.58
N PHE A 188 14.50 -5.14 -5.40
CA PHE A 188 15.24 -5.93 -4.41
C PHE A 188 14.39 -7.07 -3.85
N GLY A 189 13.15 -6.79 -3.44
CA GLY A 189 12.27 -7.80 -2.90
C GLY A 189 11.93 -8.90 -3.91
N GLY A 190 11.70 -8.53 -5.17
CA GLY A 190 11.45 -9.48 -6.26
C GLY A 190 12.69 -10.34 -6.59
N ALA A 191 13.89 -9.74 -6.61
CA ALA A 191 15.14 -10.46 -6.83
C ALA A 191 15.44 -11.44 -5.67
N ILE A 192 15.37 -10.96 -4.42
CA ILE A 192 15.59 -11.79 -3.22
C ILE A 192 14.59 -12.96 -3.20
N TRP A 193 13.29 -12.67 -3.41
CA TRP A 193 12.27 -13.71 -3.44
C TRP A 193 12.57 -14.75 -4.51
N TYR A 194 12.89 -14.33 -5.74
CA TYR A 194 13.15 -15.26 -6.84
C TYR A 194 14.34 -16.18 -6.55
N LEU A 195 15.45 -15.62 -6.06
CA LEU A 195 16.67 -16.36 -5.75
C LEU A 195 16.51 -17.30 -4.55
N THR A 196 15.62 -16.98 -3.62
CA THR A 196 15.39 -17.73 -2.37
C THR A 196 14.07 -18.51 -2.34
N ARG A 197 13.31 -18.56 -3.43
CA ARG A 197 11.95 -19.13 -3.47
C ARG A 197 11.86 -20.58 -3.03
N GLU A 198 12.93 -21.37 -3.27
CA GLU A 198 13.03 -22.78 -2.88
C GLU A 198 13.87 -22.99 -1.60
N ARG A 199 14.44 -21.92 -1.02
CA ARG A 199 15.35 -21.96 0.12
C ARG A 199 14.95 -20.94 1.17
N LEU A 200 13.92 -21.26 1.96
CA LEU A 200 13.41 -20.37 3.00
C LEU A 200 14.47 -19.99 4.04
N ASN A 201 15.37 -20.92 4.38
CA ASN A 201 16.48 -20.65 5.32
C ASN A 201 17.41 -19.55 4.80
N LEU A 202 17.68 -19.52 3.48
CA LEU A 202 18.48 -18.46 2.87
C LEU A 202 17.75 -17.10 2.93
N ARG A 203 16.42 -17.09 2.73
CA ARG A 203 15.62 -15.85 2.89
C ARG A 203 15.62 -15.37 4.33
N ALA A 204 15.49 -16.29 5.28
CA ALA A 204 15.58 -15.99 6.70
C ALA A 204 16.98 -15.45 7.08
N LEU A 205 18.05 -16.01 6.54
CA LEU A 205 19.41 -15.50 6.72
C LEU A 205 19.57 -14.08 6.14
N ILE A 206 19.09 -13.84 4.92
CA ILE A 206 19.12 -12.48 4.32
C ILE A 206 18.34 -11.50 5.18
N PHE A 207 17.17 -11.90 5.67
CA PHE A 207 16.38 -11.07 6.59
C PHE A 207 17.14 -10.77 7.90
N ALA A 208 17.79 -11.77 8.50
CA ALA A 208 18.59 -11.61 9.71
C ALA A 208 19.80 -10.67 9.47
N LEU A 209 20.47 -10.78 8.32
CA LEU A 209 21.56 -9.88 7.94
C LEU A 209 21.06 -8.44 7.70
N LEU A 210 19.89 -8.25 7.10
CA LEU A 210 19.27 -6.93 6.96
C LEU A 210 18.88 -6.34 8.32
N LEU A 211 18.36 -7.17 9.22
CA LEU A 211 18.02 -6.76 10.58
C LEU A 211 19.28 -6.32 11.33
N LEU A 212 20.35 -7.13 11.27
CA LEU A 212 21.64 -6.79 11.87
C LEU A 212 22.21 -5.49 11.27
N PHE A 213 22.18 -5.36 9.94
CA PHE A 213 22.61 -4.14 9.25
C PHE A 213 21.83 -2.92 9.74
N THR A 214 20.50 -3.04 9.88
CA THR A 214 19.65 -1.94 10.37
C THR A 214 20.00 -1.58 11.82
N LEU A 215 20.17 -2.59 12.70
CA LEU A 215 20.60 -2.36 14.09
C LEU A 215 21.96 -1.66 14.17
N VAL A 216 22.94 -2.14 13.41
CA VAL A 216 24.29 -1.55 13.39
C VAL A 216 24.26 -0.11 12.86
N THR A 217 23.53 0.16 11.78
CA THR A 217 23.46 1.51 11.20
C THR A 217 22.69 2.47 12.11
N GLN A 218 21.66 2.02 12.81
CA GLN A 218 20.92 2.85 13.78
C GLN A 218 21.77 3.13 15.03
N TYR A 219 22.46 2.11 15.56
CA TYR A 219 23.31 2.25 16.75
C TYR A 219 24.54 3.15 16.49
N LEU A 220 25.16 3.04 15.30
CA LEU A 220 26.34 3.83 14.94
C LEU A 220 25.98 5.17 14.27
N GLU A 221 24.71 5.54 14.20
CA GLU A 221 24.19 6.75 13.55
C GLU A 221 24.69 6.93 12.09
N LEU A 222 25.10 5.82 11.42
CA LEU A 222 25.62 5.82 10.05
C LEU A 222 24.62 6.35 9.00
N PRO A 223 23.29 6.26 9.18
CA PRO A 223 22.31 6.80 8.24
C PRO A 223 22.50 8.30 7.94
N ALA A 224 22.97 9.07 8.93
CA ALA A 224 23.19 10.50 8.77
C ALA A 224 24.15 10.82 7.62
N THR A 225 25.14 9.97 7.35
CA THR A 225 26.11 10.16 6.27
C THR A 225 25.50 9.97 4.89
N THR A 226 24.54 9.06 4.75
CA THR A 226 23.85 8.77 3.47
C THR A 226 22.79 9.82 3.17
N TYR A 227 22.08 10.30 4.19
CA TYR A 227 21.15 11.42 4.07
C TYR A 227 21.85 12.75 3.78
N ALA A 228 23.08 12.91 4.24
CA ALA A 228 23.86 14.12 4.06
C ALA A 228 24.44 14.26 2.63
N ASN A 229 24.53 13.19 1.84
CA ASN A 229 25.08 13.28 0.49
C ASN A 229 24.00 13.54 -0.57
N PRO A 230 23.77 14.80 -0.99
CA PRO A 230 22.73 15.15 -1.95
C PRO A 230 22.94 14.52 -3.33
N ASN A 231 24.18 14.13 -3.67
CA ASN A 231 24.54 13.57 -4.98
C ASN A 231 24.08 12.11 -5.15
N ILE A 232 23.88 11.37 -4.06
CA ILE A 232 23.45 9.97 -4.10
C ILE A 232 21.96 9.86 -3.75
N ARG A 233 21.43 10.74 -2.94
CA ARG A 233 20.06 10.71 -2.41
C ARG A 233 18.96 10.67 -3.49
N TRP A 234 19.18 11.23 -4.64
CA TRP A 234 18.22 11.20 -5.73
C TRP A 234 18.12 9.83 -6.41
N TRP A 235 19.22 9.04 -6.37
CA TRP A 235 19.30 7.71 -6.95
C TRP A 235 18.96 6.62 -5.92
N PHE A 236 19.52 6.71 -4.73
CA PHE A 236 19.46 5.69 -3.70
C PHE A 236 19.39 6.31 -2.31
N ASN A 237 18.54 5.72 -1.45
CA ASN A 237 18.41 6.12 -0.06
C ASN A 237 18.37 4.85 0.83
N MET A 238 18.97 4.90 2.01
CA MET A 238 19.00 3.77 2.96
C MET A 238 17.62 3.33 3.40
N GLU A 239 16.59 4.18 3.31
CA GLU A 239 15.20 3.84 3.63
C GLU A 239 14.66 2.68 2.79
N GLU A 240 15.17 2.46 1.57
CA GLU A 240 14.80 1.33 0.73
C GLU A 240 15.16 0.00 1.40
N PHE A 241 16.30 -0.05 2.09
CA PHE A 241 16.71 -1.26 2.80
C PHE A 241 15.89 -1.49 4.06
N TYR A 242 15.60 -0.46 4.84
CA TYR A 242 14.83 -0.62 6.07
C TYR A 242 13.42 -1.17 5.80
N PHE A 243 12.75 -0.70 4.75
CA PHE A 243 11.44 -1.23 4.37
C PHE A 243 11.47 -2.67 3.83
N LEU A 244 12.63 -3.22 3.48
CA LEU A 244 12.76 -4.66 3.19
C LEU A 244 12.48 -5.51 4.42
N LEU A 245 12.68 -5.00 5.64
CA LEU A 245 12.30 -5.67 6.89
C LEU A 245 10.77 -5.90 6.99
N LEU A 246 9.98 -5.09 6.31
CA LEU A 246 8.53 -5.29 6.18
C LEU A 246 8.18 -6.15 4.95
N LEU A 247 8.84 -5.89 3.83
CA LEU A 247 8.50 -6.52 2.55
C LEU A 247 8.86 -8.01 2.50
N LEU A 248 10.03 -8.41 3.02
CA LEU A 248 10.48 -9.80 2.96
C LEU A 248 9.57 -10.76 3.74
N PRO A 249 9.15 -10.46 4.99
CA PRO A 249 8.13 -11.27 5.67
C PRO A 249 6.80 -11.31 4.91
N ALA A 250 6.41 -10.22 4.23
CA ALA A 250 5.21 -10.22 3.41
C ALA A 250 5.32 -11.15 2.20
N THR A 251 6.53 -11.37 1.64
CA THR A 251 6.72 -12.40 0.61
C THR A 251 6.48 -13.81 1.15
N TYR A 252 6.83 -14.07 2.41
CA TYR A 252 6.53 -15.37 3.03
C TYR A 252 5.02 -15.56 3.22
N VAL A 253 4.29 -14.53 3.63
CA VAL A 253 2.81 -14.56 3.64
C VAL A 253 2.24 -14.91 2.27
N GLY A 254 2.78 -14.34 1.20
CA GLY A 254 2.39 -14.66 -0.17
C GLY A 254 2.67 -16.11 -0.55
N ASP A 255 3.80 -16.67 -0.11
CA ASP A 255 4.13 -18.09 -0.31
C ASP A 255 3.14 -19.00 0.45
N LEU A 256 2.82 -18.72 1.71
CA LEU A 256 1.82 -19.47 2.49
C LEU A 256 0.45 -19.47 1.80
N LEU A 257 0.02 -18.32 1.30
CA LEU A 257 -1.27 -18.19 0.62
C LEU A 257 -1.28 -18.85 -0.77
N SER A 258 -0.12 -19.04 -1.41
CA SER A 258 0.00 -19.77 -2.68
C SER A 258 0.03 -21.27 -2.49
N SER A 259 0.71 -21.78 -1.45
CA SER A 259 0.86 -23.21 -1.18
C SER A 259 -0.43 -23.86 -0.66
N SER A 260 -1.30 -23.11 -0.02
CA SER A 260 -2.59 -23.63 0.47
C SER A 260 -3.58 -24.02 -0.65
N LYS A 261 -3.20 -23.91 -1.92
CA LYS A 261 -4.00 -24.24 -3.11
C LYS A 261 -3.63 -25.55 -3.79
N ALA A 262 -2.73 -26.38 -3.26
CA ALA A 262 -2.42 -27.69 -3.84
C ALA A 262 -2.98 -28.84 -2.94
N PRO A 263 -3.44 -30.03 -3.44
CA PRO A 263 -2.99 -30.71 -4.67
C PRO A 263 -4.09 -31.23 -5.62
N ALA A 264 -5.34 -30.76 -5.58
CA ALA A 264 -6.41 -31.35 -6.40
C ALA A 264 -6.59 -30.73 -7.80
N GLU A 265 -6.10 -29.51 -8.04
CA GLU A 265 -6.38 -28.78 -9.30
C GLU A 265 -5.16 -28.65 -10.23
N ALA A 266 -3.95 -28.93 -9.75
CA ALA A 266 -2.71 -28.73 -10.52
C ALA A 266 -2.55 -29.69 -11.73
N HIS A 267 -3.23 -30.81 -11.73
CA HIS A 267 -3.18 -31.79 -12.84
C HIS A 267 -4.22 -31.56 -13.94
N ALA A 268 -5.24 -30.76 -13.70
CA ALA A 268 -6.30 -30.49 -14.68
C ALA A 268 -6.03 -29.25 -15.58
N GLU A 269 -5.14 -28.35 -15.18
CA GLU A 269 -4.93 -27.07 -15.87
C GLU A 269 -3.67 -27.01 -16.76
N ALA A 270 -2.84 -28.05 -16.80
CA ALA A 270 -1.60 -28.08 -17.60
C ALA A 270 -1.84 -28.07 -19.13
N HIS A 271 -3.07 -28.24 -19.59
CA HIS A 271 -3.43 -28.33 -21.01
C HIS A 271 -4.47 -27.30 -21.47
N ALA A 272 -4.84 -26.34 -20.68
CA ALA A 272 -5.76 -25.28 -21.09
C ALA A 272 -5.00 -23.99 -21.46
N GLU A 273 -5.16 -23.56 -22.69
CA GLU A 273 -4.70 -22.24 -23.17
C GLU A 273 -5.14 -21.12 -22.22
N VAL A 274 -4.21 -20.22 -21.89
CA VAL A 274 -4.36 -19.12 -20.95
C VAL A 274 -5.46 -18.15 -21.40
N PRO A 275 -6.70 -18.23 -20.90
CA PRO A 275 -7.68 -17.18 -21.16
C PRO A 275 -7.50 -16.05 -20.17
N VAL A 276 -7.32 -14.86 -20.70
CA VAL A 276 -7.20 -13.61 -19.98
C VAL A 276 -8.51 -13.29 -19.27
N GLN A 277 -8.48 -13.36 -17.94
CA GLN A 277 -9.32 -12.63 -16.96
C GLN A 277 -10.85 -12.59 -17.21
N ALA A 278 -11.58 -13.35 -16.39
CA ALA A 278 -13.03 -13.20 -16.21
C ALA A 278 -13.39 -11.96 -15.34
N PRO A 279 -14.61 -11.40 -15.50
CA PRO A 279 -15.09 -10.29 -14.68
C PRO A 279 -15.15 -10.69 -13.19
N ILE A 280 -15.10 -9.68 -12.31
CA ILE A 280 -15.25 -9.83 -10.86
C ILE A 280 -16.65 -10.42 -10.59
N GLN A 281 -16.75 -11.74 -10.64
CA GLN A 281 -17.91 -12.45 -10.10
C GLN A 281 -17.58 -12.86 -8.68
N ALA A 282 -18.41 -12.43 -7.73
CA ALA A 282 -18.38 -12.95 -6.37
C ALA A 282 -18.54 -14.47 -6.42
N PRO A 283 -17.89 -15.23 -5.53
CA PRO A 283 -18.07 -16.66 -5.45
C PRO A 283 -19.53 -16.97 -5.07
N ALA A 284 -20.35 -17.27 -6.05
CA ALA A 284 -21.77 -17.62 -5.86
C ALA A 284 -21.94 -18.98 -5.17
N GLU A 285 -20.87 -19.79 -5.04
CA GLU A 285 -20.98 -21.17 -4.57
C GLU A 285 -20.99 -21.32 -3.04
N THR A 286 -20.48 -20.35 -2.28
CA THR A 286 -20.50 -20.45 -0.81
C THR A 286 -21.84 -20.05 -0.21
N ALA A 287 -22.62 -19.25 -0.91
CA ALA A 287 -23.95 -18.80 -0.43
C ALA A 287 -25.05 -19.88 -0.61
N ALA A 288 -24.86 -20.86 -1.48
CA ALA A 288 -25.84 -21.89 -1.75
C ALA A 288 -25.83 -23.06 -0.75
N GLN A 289 -24.76 -23.24 0.03
CA GLN A 289 -24.63 -24.34 1.01
C GLN A 289 -25.03 -23.95 2.45
N THR A 290 -25.47 -22.73 2.71
CA THR A 290 -25.84 -22.28 4.06
C THR A 290 -27.36 -22.37 4.33
N LYS A 291 -28.05 -23.41 3.83
CA LYS A 291 -29.41 -23.71 4.25
C LYS A 291 -29.40 -24.55 5.55
N GLY A 292 -29.16 -23.88 6.69
CA GLY A 292 -29.27 -24.50 8.02
C GLY A 292 -28.71 -23.58 9.11
N GLY A 293 -29.22 -23.60 10.31
CA GLY A 293 -28.83 -22.75 11.45
C GLY A 293 -27.32 -22.78 11.77
N LYS A 294 -26.58 -23.87 11.43
CA LYS A 294 -25.12 -23.97 11.58
C LYS A 294 -24.37 -23.04 10.63
N GLY A 295 -24.91 -22.77 9.44
CA GLY A 295 -24.30 -21.81 8.48
C GLY A 295 -24.40 -20.37 8.95
N ALA A 296 -25.56 -19.96 9.48
CA ALA A 296 -25.78 -18.61 10.00
C ALA A 296 -24.87 -18.32 11.22
N LEU A 297 -24.74 -19.27 12.15
CA LEU A 297 -23.84 -19.14 13.30
C LEU A 297 -22.37 -18.97 12.85
N ARG A 298 -21.94 -19.72 11.85
CA ARG A 298 -20.56 -19.59 11.32
C ARG A 298 -20.31 -18.21 10.74
N VAL A 299 -21.22 -17.68 9.93
CA VAL A 299 -21.12 -16.31 9.35
C VAL A 299 -21.08 -15.26 10.46
N LEU A 300 -21.89 -15.42 11.50
CA LEU A 300 -21.86 -14.53 12.66
C LEU A 300 -20.51 -14.57 13.38
N LEU A 301 -19.95 -15.76 13.63
CA LEU A 301 -18.65 -15.94 14.28
C LEU A 301 -17.50 -15.38 13.44
N GLU A 302 -17.52 -15.59 12.12
CA GLU A 302 -16.55 -15.01 11.19
C GLU A 302 -16.63 -13.48 11.18
N GLY A 303 -17.85 -12.91 11.19
CA GLY A 303 -18.06 -11.47 11.29
C GLY A 303 -17.60 -10.88 12.62
N ALA A 304 -17.90 -11.56 13.73
CA ALA A 304 -17.46 -11.15 15.06
C ALA A 304 -15.93 -11.19 15.18
N LEU A 305 -15.28 -12.24 14.70
CA LEU A 305 -13.80 -12.33 14.70
C LEU A 305 -13.18 -11.23 13.83
N SER A 306 -13.74 -10.97 12.65
CA SER A 306 -13.27 -9.87 11.79
C SER A 306 -13.35 -8.52 12.51
N LEU A 307 -14.49 -8.24 13.16
CA LEU A 307 -14.69 -7.01 13.92
C LEU A 307 -13.71 -6.91 15.11
N ILE A 308 -13.52 -8.00 15.86
CA ILE A 308 -12.57 -8.06 16.98
C ILE A 308 -11.14 -7.73 16.49
N ILE A 309 -10.70 -8.31 15.37
CA ILE A 309 -9.38 -8.02 14.78
C ILE A 309 -9.28 -6.54 14.39
N LEU A 310 -10.31 -5.97 13.77
CA LEU A 310 -10.32 -4.55 13.39
C LEU A 310 -10.26 -3.63 14.61
N LEU A 311 -11.05 -3.91 15.64
CA LEU A 311 -11.03 -3.15 16.90
C LEU A 311 -9.69 -3.28 17.61
N PHE A 312 -9.10 -4.47 17.62
CA PHE A 312 -7.76 -4.70 18.17
C PHE A 312 -6.69 -3.90 17.44
N CYS A 313 -6.68 -3.90 16.11
CA CYS A 313 -5.74 -3.09 15.32
C CYS A 313 -5.91 -1.60 15.60
N THR A 314 -7.17 -1.12 15.66
CA THR A 314 -7.48 0.28 15.99
C THR A 314 -7.04 0.64 17.40
N TRP A 315 -7.29 -0.24 18.38
CA TRP A 315 -6.84 -0.08 19.76
C TRP A 315 -5.31 0.01 19.85
N THR A 316 -4.60 -0.93 19.22
CA THR A 316 -3.13 -0.95 19.24
C THR A 316 -2.54 0.35 18.65
N LEU A 317 -3.08 0.82 17.52
CA LEU A 317 -2.66 2.09 16.92
C LEU A 317 -2.99 3.29 17.81
N TYR A 318 -4.19 3.34 18.36
CA TYR A 318 -4.60 4.43 19.25
C TYR A 318 -3.71 4.50 20.50
N PHE A 319 -3.38 3.34 21.06
CA PHE A 319 -2.54 3.25 22.26
C PHE A 319 -1.11 3.71 21.96
N LEU A 320 -0.50 3.25 20.85
CA LEU A 320 0.82 3.68 20.38
C LEU A 320 0.87 5.17 20.02
N TYR A 321 -0.24 5.74 19.56
CA TYR A 321 -0.36 7.18 19.39
C TYR A 321 -0.35 7.91 20.74
N LYS A 322 -1.15 7.45 21.71
CA LYS A 322 -1.36 8.14 22.99
C LYS A 322 -0.14 8.10 23.90
N ILE A 323 0.57 6.99 23.99
CA ILE A 323 1.76 6.84 24.87
C ILE A 323 2.82 7.92 24.61
N TYR A 324 2.96 8.34 23.36
CA TYR A 324 3.99 9.29 22.94
C TYR A 324 3.51 10.74 22.84
N ARG A 325 2.27 11.00 23.26
CA ARG A 325 1.74 12.37 23.26
C ARG A 325 2.15 13.12 24.53
N PRO A 326 2.64 14.37 24.40
CA PRO A 326 3.03 15.18 25.55
C PRO A 326 1.84 15.60 26.43
N ASP A 327 0.64 15.67 25.84
CA ASP A 327 -0.61 16.00 26.54
C ASP A 327 -1.28 14.80 27.22
N PHE A 328 -0.66 13.61 27.12
CA PHE A 328 -1.18 12.39 27.75
C PHE A 328 -0.72 12.31 29.21
N ASN A 329 -1.56 12.81 30.11
CA ASN A 329 -1.35 12.71 31.55
C ASN A 329 -1.92 11.37 32.04
N ALA A 330 -1.05 10.39 32.25
CA ALA A 330 -1.41 9.08 32.77
C ALA A 330 -0.89 8.94 34.23
N ALA A 331 -1.64 8.21 35.03
CA ALA A 331 -1.21 7.82 36.39
C ALA A 331 0.00 6.86 36.36
N LEU A 332 0.26 6.23 35.23
CA LEU A 332 1.36 5.27 35.02
C LEU A 332 2.50 5.90 34.24
N SER A 333 3.72 5.45 34.49
CA SER A 333 4.88 5.83 33.70
C SER A 333 4.76 5.34 32.25
N ARG A 334 5.53 5.95 31.33
CA ARG A 334 5.56 5.52 29.93
C ARG A 334 5.95 4.06 29.77
N GLU A 335 6.97 3.61 30.51
CA GLU A 335 7.45 2.22 30.51
C GLU A 335 6.37 1.25 30.98
N SER A 336 5.60 1.63 32.01
CA SER A 336 4.48 0.84 32.50
C SER A 336 3.37 0.72 31.46
N LEU A 337 3.10 1.80 30.72
CA LEU A 337 2.11 1.79 29.64
C LEU A 337 2.55 0.94 28.46
N ILE A 338 3.82 0.99 28.06
CA ILE A 338 4.39 0.13 27.01
C ILE A 338 4.28 -1.33 27.44
N SER A 339 4.65 -1.65 28.68
CA SER A 339 4.55 -3.01 29.24
C SER A 339 3.10 -3.50 29.29
N LEU A 340 2.16 -2.63 29.70
CA LEU A 340 0.73 -2.96 29.72
C LEU A 340 0.20 -3.23 28.31
N ASN A 341 0.59 -2.42 27.32
CA ASN A 341 0.22 -2.67 25.93
C ASN A 341 0.74 -4.02 25.43
N LEU A 342 1.98 -4.36 25.73
CA LEU A 342 2.57 -5.64 25.39
C LEU A 342 1.80 -6.79 26.03
N LEU A 343 1.48 -6.70 27.34
CA LEU A 343 0.71 -7.73 28.07
C LEU A 343 -0.69 -7.94 27.47
N ILE A 344 -1.40 -6.85 27.14
CA ILE A 344 -2.71 -6.94 26.48
C ILE A 344 -2.59 -7.64 25.13
N ASN A 345 -1.57 -7.31 24.34
CA ASN A 345 -1.34 -7.96 23.04
C ASN A 345 -1.00 -9.45 23.25
N CYS A 346 -0.15 -9.80 24.20
CA CYS A 346 0.16 -11.19 24.55
C CYS A 346 -1.07 -12.01 25.00
N ALA A 347 -2.02 -11.39 25.68
CA ALA A 347 -3.25 -12.04 26.10
C ALA A 347 -4.27 -12.23 24.98
N LEU A 348 -4.47 -11.23 24.13
CA LEU A 348 -5.52 -11.23 23.11
C LEU A 348 -5.13 -11.96 21.83
N LEU A 349 -3.87 -11.89 21.40
CA LEU A 349 -3.41 -12.53 20.17
C LEU A 349 -3.63 -14.06 20.15
N PRO A 350 -3.33 -14.83 21.21
CA PRO A 350 -3.61 -16.27 21.21
C PRO A 350 -5.10 -16.60 21.03
N LEU A 351 -5.99 -15.83 21.65
CA LEU A 351 -7.45 -16.03 21.55
C LEU A 351 -7.93 -15.80 20.11
N MET A 352 -7.49 -14.71 19.49
CA MET A 352 -7.78 -14.43 18.07
C MET A 352 -7.15 -15.46 17.14
N GLY A 353 -5.96 -15.98 17.50
CA GLY A 353 -5.27 -17.03 16.75
C GLY A 353 -6.03 -18.34 16.74
N ILE A 354 -6.60 -18.76 17.87
CA ILE A 354 -7.48 -19.93 17.97
C ILE A 354 -8.72 -19.73 17.10
N GLY A 355 -9.36 -18.56 17.18
CA GLY A 355 -10.51 -18.21 16.34
C GLY A 355 -10.16 -18.27 14.85
N THR A 356 -9.04 -17.67 14.45
CA THR A 356 -8.56 -17.67 13.06
C THR A 356 -8.26 -19.09 12.58
N ALA A 357 -7.59 -19.92 13.39
CA ALA A 357 -7.26 -21.29 13.03
C ALA A 357 -8.50 -22.16 12.83
N ARG A 358 -9.57 -21.93 13.61
CA ARG A 358 -10.84 -22.68 13.51
C ARG A 358 -11.72 -22.21 12.34
N LEU A 359 -11.87 -20.89 12.17
CA LEU A 359 -12.79 -20.32 11.19
C LEU A 359 -12.14 -20.20 9.81
N TRP A 360 -10.84 -19.84 9.76
CA TRP A 360 -10.07 -19.65 8.53
C TRP A 360 -8.73 -20.37 8.55
N PRO A 361 -8.70 -21.74 8.48
CA PRO A 361 -7.47 -22.56 8.59
C PRO A 361 -6.35 -22.12 7.65
N ARG A 362 -6.72 -21.63 6.46
CA ARG A 362 -5.78 -21.09 5.47
C ARG A 362 -4.95 -19.92 5.98
N PHE A 363 -5.49 -19.11 6.90
CA PHE A 363 -4.82 -17.94 7.46
C PHE A 363 -4.10 -18.22 8.77
N LYS A 364 -4.12 -19.45 9.31
CA LYS A 364 -3.46 -19.81 10.57
C LYS A 364 -1.97 -19.40 10.58
N GLY A 365 -1.22 -19.74 9.50
CA GLY A 365 0.19 -19.39 9.39
C GLY A 365 0.40 -17.87 9.23
N VAL A 366 -0.48 -17.21 8.48
CA VAL A 366 -0.44 -15.74 8.31
C VAL A 366 -0.66 -15.04 9.65
N PHE A 367 -1.63 -15.52 10.45
CA PHE A 367 -1.89 -14.97 11.79
C PHE A 367 -0.70 -15.18 12.74
N ALA A 368 -0.11 -16.37 12.75
CA ALA A 368 1.04 -16.66 13.62
C ALA A 368 2.22 -15.71 13.34
N ILE A 369 2.52 -15.46 12.06
CA ILE A 369 3.57 -14.51 11.68
C ILE A 369 3.17 -13.07 11.99
N ALA A 370 1.91 -12.69 11.77
CA ALA A 370 1.41 -11.36 12.12
C ALA A 370 1.56 -11.08 13.62
N ALA A 371 1.17 -12.05 14.46
CA ALA A 371 1.31 -11.95 15.91
C ALA A 371 2.78 -11.88 16.35
N LEU A 372 3.64 -12.73 15.77
CA LEU A 372 5.08 -12.74 16.07
C LEU A 372 5.71 -11.37 15.79
N PHE A 373 5.50 -10.82 14.60
CA PHE A 373 6.08 -9.53 14.22
C PHE A 373 5.47 -8.36 14.99
N LEU A 374 4.16 -8.40 15.28
CA LEU A 374 3.54 -7.37 16.11
C LEU A 374 4.14 -7.34 17.52
N LEU A 375 4.24 -8.49 18.18
CA LEU A 375 4.85 -8.58 19.50
C LEU A 375 6.34 -8.21 19.48
N TRP A 376 7.06 -8.64 18.47
CA TRP A 376 8.46 -8.28 18.30
C TRP A 376 8.64 -6.77 18.08
N GLY A 377 7.78 -6.15 17.27
CA GLY A 377 7.79 -4.70 17.07
C GLY A 377 7.49 -3.91 18.36
N LEU A 378 6.54 -4.40 19.20
CA LEU A 378 6.25 -3.80 20.50
C LEU A 378 7.40 -3.97 21.49
N LEU A 379 8.15 -5.08 21.43
CA LEU A 379 9.36 -5.30 22.23
C LEU A 379 10.52 -4.40 21.80
N MET A 380 10.63 -4.10 20.50
CA MET A 380 11.67 -3.21 19.97
C MET A 380 11.39 -1.73 20.23
N ASP A 381 10.13 -1.35 20.48
CA ASP A 381 9.71 0.04 20.67
C ASP A 381 10.57 0.82 21.70
N PRO A 382 10.79 0.33 22.93
CA PRO A 382 11.68 1.01 23.88
C PRO A 382 13.16 1.01 23.44
N LEU A 383 13.63 -0.01 22.74
CA LEU A 383 15.00 -0.10 22.26
C LEU A 383 15.29 0.88 21.12
N ASP A 384 14.28 1.19 20.31
CA ASP A 384 14.33 2.17 19.21
C ASP A 384 14.14 3.62 19.70
N ASN A 385 14.08 3.88 21.01
CA ASN A 385 13.68 5.18 21.56
C ASN A 385 12.31 5.64 21.03
N GLY A 386 11.40 4.71 20.91
CA GLY A 386 10.04 4.89 20.43
C GLY A 386 9.88 4.60 18.93
N ILE A 387 8.70 4.11 18.59
CA ILE A 387 8.31 3.81 17.20
C ILE A 387 8.31 5.08 16.36
N LYS A 388 9.08 5.10 15.24
CA LYS A 388 9.22 6.26 14.34
C LYS A 388 9.23 5.84 12.88
N LYS A 389 8.61 6.68 12.04
CA LYS A 389 8.66 6.52 10.59
C LYS A 389 9.95 7.11 10.00
N VAL A 390 10.43 8.21 10.56
CA VAL A 390 11.66 8.90 10.12
C VAL A 390 12.54 9.18 11.36
N PRO A 391 13.73 8.59 11.47
CA PRO A 391 14.20 7.46 10.65
C PRO A 391 13.32 6.22 10.84
N CYS A 392 13.25 5.38 9.80
CA CYS A 392 12.41 4.18 9.84
C CYS A 392 12.95 3.16 10.86
N THR A 393 12.28 3.03 12.01
CA THR A 393 12.70 2.12 13.09
C THR A 393 12.28 0.67 12.82
N ILE A 394 12.93 -0.29 13.47
CA ILE A 394 12.60 -1.71 13.40
C ILE A 394 11.20 -1.95 13.97
N SER A 395 10.90 -1.32 15.12
CA SER A 395 9.57 -1.34 15.73
C SER A 395 8.49 -0.90 14.77
N TYR A 396 8.72 0.18 14.00
CA TYR A 396 7.78 0.67 13.00
C TYR A 396 7.53 -0.35 11.88
N CYS A 397 8.59 -0.96 11.33
CA CYS A 397 8.45 -1.99 10.30
C CYS A 397 7.66 -3.20 10.78
N PHE A 398 7.95 -3.67 12.00
CA PHE A 398 7.37 -4.90 12.54
C PHE A 398 5.93 -4.73 13.01
N VAL A 399 5.62 -3.64 13.71
CA VAL A 399 4.24 -3.30 14.08
C VAL A 399 3.40 -3.09 12.82
N SER A 400 3.93 -2.36 11.84
CA SER A 400 3.22 -2.11 10.58
C SER A 400 2.96 -3.40 9.80
N PHE A 401 3.91 -4.33 9.77
CA PHE A 401 3.72 -5.66 9.18
C PHE A 401 2.61 -6.43 9.89
N GLY A 402 2.68 -6.53 11.23
CA GLY A 402 1.72 -7.27 12.03
C GLY A 402 0.29 -6.77 11.81
N ILE A 403 0.08 -5.47 11.92
CA ILE A 403 -1.23 -4.83 11.70
C ILE A 403 -1.70 -5.04 10.24
N SER A 404 -0.82 -4.89 9.24
CA SER A 404 -1.19 -5.10 7.83
C SER A 404 -1.66 -6.52 7.55
N ALA A 405 -0.99 -7.52 8.15
CA ALA A 405 -1.37 -8.92 8.01
C ALA A 405 -2.69 -9.26 8.74
N LEU A 406 -2.92 -8.68 9.92
CA LEU A 406 -4.20 -8.80 10.63
C LEU A 406 -5.35 -8.15 9.85
N LEU A 407 -5.14 -6.97 9.26
CA LEU A 407 -6.13 -6.32 8.40
C LEU A 407 -6.45 -7.16 7.16
N LEU A 408 -5.45 -7.84 6.55
CA LEU A 408 -5.70 -8.78 5.45
C LEU A 408 -6.63 -9.92 5.87
N ILE A 409 -6.42 -10.48 7.08
CA ILE A 409 -7.26 -11.54 7.65
C ILE A 409 -8.69 -11.03 7.90
N ALA A 410 -8.84 -9.87 8.52
CA ALA A 410 -10.16 -9.28 8.78
C ALA A 410 -10.91 -9.00 7.47
N LEU A 411 -10.26 -8.42 6.47
CA LEU A 411 -10.87 -8.17 5.16
C LEU A 411 -11.24 -9.44 4.40
N ASN A 412 -10.70 -10.62 4.77
CA ASN A 412 -11.12 -11.88 4.17
C ASN A 412 -12.61 -12.17 4.40
N PHE A 413 -13.15 -11.86 5.58
CA PHE A 413 -14.60 -11.97 5.83
C PHE A 413 -15.37 -11.03 4.90
N VAL A 414 -14.99 -9.75 4.85
CA VAL A 414 -15.63 -8.75 3.99
C VAL A 414 -15.60 -9.18 2.52
N ALA A 415 -14.53 -9.83 2.08
CA ALA A 415 -14.39 -10.33 0.71
C ALA A 415 -15.32 -11.54 0.41
N GLN A 416 -15.82 -12.25 1.42
CA GLN A 416 -16.68 -13.43 1.26
C GLN A 416 -18.18 -13.10 1.27
N ILE A 417 -18.57 -11.97 1.85
CA ILE A 417 -19.98 -11.53 1.83
C ILE A 417 -20.36 -11.02 0.44
N LYS A 418 -21.69 -10.91 0.20
CA LYS A 418 -22.21 -10.42 -1.09
C LYS A 418 -21.57 -9.09 -1.47
N ALA A 419 -21.03 -9.02 -2.68
CA ALA A 419 -20.31 -7.84 -3.16
C ALA A 419 -21.21 -6.60 -3.14
N ASN A 420 -20.76 -5.57 -2.42
CA ASN A 420 -21.39 -4.26 -2.34
C ASN A 420 -20.60 -3.23 -3.19
N PRO A 421 -21.16 -2.04 -3.44
CA PRO A 421 -20.50 -1.00 -4.23
C PRO A 421 -19.11 -0.61 -3.67
N LEU A 422 -18.96 -0.48 -2.35
CA LEU A 422 -17.69 -0.12 -1.73
C LEU A 422 -16.62 -1.19 -1.94
N GLN A 423 -16.94 -2.47 -1.78
CA GLN A 423 -16.02 -3.57 -2.12
C GLN A 423 -15.53 -3.47 -3.56
N ARG A 424 -16.45 -3.20 -4.51
CA ARG A 424 -16.10 -3.05 -5.94
C ARG A 424 -15.19 -1.86 -6.18
N ILE A 425 -15.43 -0.74 -5.52
CA ILE A 425 -14.59 0.46 -5.61
C ILE A 425 -13.19 0.17 -5.08
N PHE A 426 -13.07 -0.34 -3.85
CA PHE A 426 -11.77 -0.60 -3.24
C PHE A 426 -10.99 -1.70 -3.99
N ALA A 427 -11.63 -2.80 -4.34
CA ALA A 427 -10.98 -3.86 -5.12
C ALA A 427 -10.59 -3.38 -6.52
N GLY A 428 -11.48 -2.65 -7.20
CA GLY A 428 -11.21 -2.08 -8.54
C GLY A 428 -10.04 -1.10 -8.54
N ALA A 429 -9.98 -0.20 -7.56
CA ALA A 429 -8.86 0.70 -7.36
C ALA A 429 -7.57 -0.05 -7.00
N GLY A 430 -7.64 -1.03 -6.10
CA GLY A 430 -6.48 -1.85 -5.71
C GLY A 430 -5.92 -2.71 -6.84
N THR A 431 -6.72 -3.07 -7.85
CA THR A 431 -6.23 -3.75 -9.06
C THR A 431 -5.55 -2.81 -10.05
N ASN A 432 -5.74 -1.50 -9.94
CA ASN A 432 -5.17 -0.47 -10.81
C ASN A 432 -4.43 0.62 -10.01
N PRO A 433 -3.42 0.25 -9.21
CA PRO A 433 -2.85 1.11 -8.18
C PRO A 433 -2.20 2.38 -8.72
N LEU A 434 -1.52 2.33 -9.87
CA LEU A 434 -0.85 3.50 -10.46
C LEU A 434 -1.87 4.57 -10.86
N MET A 435 -2.94 4.17 -11.55
CA MET A 435 -4.00 5.10 -11.93
C MET A 435 -4.72 5.64 -10.70
N SER A 436 -5.02 4.78 -9.69
CA SER A 436 -5.71 5.18 -8.47
C SER A 436 -4.93 6.22 -7.66
N TYR A 437 -3.61 6.08 -7.60
CA TYR A 437 -2.76 7.00 -6.86
C TYR A 437 -2.79 8.42 -7.43
N VAL A 438 -2.86 8.56 -8.74
CA VAL A 438 -2.80 9.87 -9.41
C VAL A 438 -4.15 10.43 -9.84
N ALA A 439 -5.21 9.59 -9.87
CA ALA A 439 -6.51 9.96 -10.45
C ALA A 439 -7.12 11.21 -9.81
N TYR A 440 -6.95 11.40 -8.49
CA TYR A 440 -7.42 12.62 -7.85
C TYR A 440 -6.68 13.86 -8.39
N TYR A 441 -5.35 13.83 -8.39
CA TYR A 441 -4.52 15.01 -8.65
C TYR A 441 -4.46 15.41 -10.13
N ILE A 442 -4.40 14.44 -11.04
CA ILE A 442 -4.17 14.73 -12.47
C ILE A 442 -5.39 14.47 -13.36
N LEU A 443 -6.51 13.96 -12.78
CA LEU A 443 -7.77 13.79 -13.50
C LEU A 443 -8.90 14.57 -12.82
N LEU A 444 -9.30 14.20 -11.60
CA LEU A 444 -10.50 14.76 -10.96
C LEU A 444 -10.33 16.24 -10.58
N LEU A 445 -9.24 16.58 -9.87
CA LEU A 445 -9.00 17.94 -9.40
C LEU A 445 -8.93 18.99 -10.54
N PRO A 446 -8.23 18.75 -11.65
CA PRO A 446 -8.25 19.68 -12.80
C PRO A 446 -9.66 19.90 -13.38
N ILE A 447 -10.47 18.85 -13.50
CA ILE A 447 -11.87 18.96 -13.97
C ILE A 447 -12.68 19.84 -13.01
N LEU A 448 -12.59 19.58 -11.72
CA LEU A 448 -13.31 20.37 -10.70
C LEU A 448 -12.89 21.85 -10.66
N LYS A 449 -11.61 22.12 -10.95
CA LYS A 449 -11.10 23.51 -11.04
C LYS A 449 -11.57 24.21 -12.32
N LEU A 450 -11.55 23.52 -13.46
CA LEU A 450 -12.04 24.06 -14.76
C LEU A 450 -13.52 24.42 -14.71
N THR A 451 -14.32 23.61 -14.03
CA THR A 451 -15.78 23.83 -13.92
C THR A 451 -16.14 24.80 -12.79
N GLY A 452 -15.18 25.29 -12.01
CA GLY A 452 -15.45 26.09 -10.81
C GLY A 452 -16.06 25.30 -9.63
N THR A 453 -16.35 24.02 -9.84
CA THR A 453 -16.98 23.14 -8.81
C THR A 453 -16.13 23.03 -7.56
N MET A 454 -14.79 23.05 -7.69
CA MET A 454 -13.90 22.97 -6.53
C MET A 454 -14.06 24.19 -5.61
N THR A 455 -14.14 25.39 -6.16
CA THR A 455 -14.34 26.65 -5.41
C THR A 455 -15.70 26.65 -4.71
N TRP A 456 -16.74 26.23 -5.43
CA TRP A 456 -18.08 26.11 -4.86
C TRP A 456 -18.11 25.08 -3.70
N LEU A 457 -17.53 23.90 -3.88
CA LEU A 457 -17.43 22.87 -2.84
C LEU A 457 -16.66 23.39 -1.62
N GLN A 458 -15.58 24.12 -1.81
CA GLN A 458 -14.81 24.72 -0.71
C GLN A 458 -15.65 25.74 0.07
N GLY A 459 -16.45 26.54 -0.61
CA GLY A 459 -17.35 27.51 0.01
C GLY A 459 -18.40 26.87 0.93
N ILE A 460 -19.07 25.81 0.47
CA ILE A 460 -20.11 25.11 1.25
C ILE A 460 -19.55 24.15 2.32
N THR A 461 -18.26 23.81 2.26
CA THR A 461 -17.60 22.91 3.20
C THR A 461 -16.46 23.62 3.95
N ALA A 462 -16.69 24.84 4.40
CA ALA A 462 -15.67 25.65 5.09
C ALA A 462 -15.31 25.12 6.49
N SER A 463 -16.23 24.40 7.16
CA SER A 463 -15.91 23.81 8.47
C SER A 463 -14.91 22.65 8.36
N PRO A 464 -14.05 22.41 9.37
CA PRO A 464 -13.08 21.33 9.34
C PRO A 464 -13.71 19.96 9.08
N LEU A 465 -14.81 19.62 9.74
CA LEU A 465 -15.50 18.35 9.58
C LEU A 465 -16.10 18.18 8.17
N ALA A 466 -16.74 19.24 7.64
CA ALA A 466 -17.24 19.21 6.27
C ALA A 466 -16.09 19.11 5.24
N GLY A 467 -14.94 19.72 5.52
CA GLY A 467 -13.72 19.57 4.73
C GLY A 467 -13.19 18.13 4.69
N VAL A 468 -13.25 17.43 5.82
CA VAL A 468 -12.93 15.98 5.89
C VAL A 468 -13.92 15.16 5.06
N ALA A 469 -15.22 15.42 5.19
CA ALA A 469 -16.25 14.72 4.41
C ALA A 469 -16.08 14.97 2.90
N ARG A 470 -15.79 16.22 2.49
CA ARG A 470 -15.44 16.56 1.11
C ARG A 470 -14.23 15.78 0.62
N ALA A 471 -13.15 15.73 1.40
CA ALA A 471 -11.95 14.99 1.05
C ALA A 471 -12.25 13.50 0.83
N ALA A 472 -12.97 12.87 1.75
CA ALA A 472 -13.38 11.46 1.63
C ALA A 472 -14.21 11.21 0.36
N LEU A 473 -15.20 12.06 0.10
CA LEU A 473 -16.07 11.96 -1.08
C LEU A 473 -15.26 12.08 -2.38
N LEU A 474 -14.36 13.06 -2.50
CA LEU A 474 -13.56 13.27 -3.71
C LEU A 474 -12.61 12.11 -3.98
N VAL A 475 -11.99 11.53 -2.93
CA VAL A 475 -11.17 10.32 -3.10
C VAL A 475 -12.03 9.13 -3.52
N LEU A 476 -13.19 8.92 -2.90
CA LEU A 476 -14.11 7.85 -3.30
C LEU A 476 -14.58 7.99 -4.76
N ILE A 477 -14.88 9.20 -5.22
CA ILE A 477 -15.24 9.47 -6.62
C ILE A 477 -14.07 9.13 -7.54
N SER A 478 -12.85 9.55 -7.22
CA SER A 478 -11.68 9.23 -8.04
C SER A 478 -11.42 7.73 -8.12
N MET A 479 -11.56 7.00 -7.01
CA MET A 479 -11.43 5.55 -6.97
C MET A 479 -12.57 4.85 -7.69
N TRP A 480 -13.80 5.36 -7.62
CA TRP A 480 -14.93 4.85 -8.38
C TRP A 480 -14.67 4.96 -9.89
N ILE A 481 -14.21 6.13 -10.37
CA ILE A 481 -13.80 6.32 -11.77
C ILE A 481 -12.76 5.25 -12.17
N VAL A 482 -11.70 5.06 -11.38
CA VAL A 482 -10.68 4.04 -11.67
C VAL A 482 -11.27 2.62 -11.62
N SER A 483 -12.19 2.35 -10.73
CA SER A 483 -12.90 1.06 -10.66
C SER A 483 -13.68 0.77 -11.95
N LEU A 484 -14.28 1.79 -12.61
CA LEU A 484 -14.92 1.64 -13.92
C LEU A 484 -13.90 1.27 -15.01
N PHE A 485 -12.71 1.89 -15.02
CA PHE A 485 -11.62 1.47 -15.91
C PHE A 485 -11.23 0.02 -15.67
N SER A 486 -11.09 -0.39 -14.42
CA SER A 486 -10.75 -1.77 -14.04
C SER A 486 -11.82 -2.78 -14.48
N GLN A 487 -13.12 -2.43 -14.37
CA GLN A 487 -14.23 -3.25 -14.89
C GLN A 487 -14.19 -3.40 -16.40
N LYS A 488 -13.81 -2.34 -17.12
CA LYS A 488 -13.59 -2.36 -18.59
C LYS A 488 -12.24 -3.01 -18.97
N ARG A 489 -11.50 -3.59 -18.00
CA ARG A 489 -10.18 -4.23 -18.20
C ARG A 489 -9.10 -3.28 -18.72
N ILE A 490 -9.17 -2.01 -18.36
CA ILE A 490 -8.19 -0.98 -18.68
C ILE A 490 -7.32 -0.82 -17.42
N PHE A 491 -6.06 -1.25 -17.50
CA PHE A 491 -5.13 -1.21 -16.39
C PHE A 491 -3.88 -0.43 -16.75
N TRP A 492 -3.41 0.39 -15.81
CA TRP A 492 -2.06 0.92 -15.87
C TRP A 492 -1.13 0.00 -15.09
N ARG A 493 -0.09 -0.45 -15.75
CA ARG A 493 0.91 -1.33 -15.16
C ARG A 493 2.30 -0.92 -15.59
N ALA A 494 3.21 -1.00 -14.62
CA ALA A 494 4.62 -0.88 -14.83
C ALA A 494 5.22 -2.25 -15.17
#